data_62a58682b8ad26e20823a0f93c7a0d9c
#
_entry.id   62a58682b8ad26e20823a0f93c7a0d9c
#
_cell.length_a   1.000
_cell.length_b   1.000
_cell.length_c   1.000
_cell.angle_alpha   90.00
_cell.angle_beta   90.00
_cell.angle_gamma   90.00
#
_symmetry.space_group_name_H-M   'P 1'
#
loop_
_entity.id
_entity.type
_entity.pdbx_description
1 polymer ?
#
loop_
_entity_poly.entity_id
_entity_poly.type
_entity_poly.pdbx_seq_one_letter_code
_entity_poly.pdbx_strand_id
1 'polypeptide(L)'
;MRAGPVVAVGALVAAGALGPTALAQDSQADRCIVSIGRGATAVGGATGTMTVRAGRGCRIVNFSIPDQRVATSRLEVHQAPAQGRLEVIQPNVVVYIPADGYVGPDEFQYGGSGPGLQGRTVPFNVRVQVRVIRHDEPLR
;
A
#
# COMPACT_ATOMS: atom_id res chain seq x y z
N MET A 1 -49.29 58.61 21.23
CA MET A 1 -49.01 57.27 20.60
C MET A 1 -47.60 57.32 20.04
N ARG A 2 -46.71 56.61 20.67
CA ARG A 2 -45.32 56.51 20.18
C ARG A 2 -45.09 55.10 19.75
N ALA A 3 -44.84 54.92 18.47
CA ALA A 3 -44.32 53.66 17.96
C ALA A 3 -42.84 53.60 18.30
N GLY A 4 -42.47 52.68 19.17
CA GLY A 4 -41.07 52.39 19.43
C GLY A 4 -40.36 51.74 18.25
N PRO A 5 -39.10 52.02 18.04
CA PRO A 5 -38.38 51.38 16.96
C PRO A 5 -38.24 49.87 17.21
N VAL A 6 -38.70 49.08 16.28
CA VAL A 6 -38.40 47.66 16.27
C VAL A 6 -36.94 47.51 15.85
N VAL A 7 -36.09 47.18 16.79
CA VAL A 7 -34.72 46.79 16.48
C VAL A 7 -34.77 45.36 15.97
N ALA A 8 -34.68 45.21 14.70
CA ALA A 8 -34.41 43.89 14.10
C ALA A 8 -32.98 43.51 14.37
N VAL A 9 -32.76 42.66 15.36
CA VAL A 9 -31.49 42.00 15.53
C VAL A 9 -31.34 40.97 14.42
N GLY A 10 -30.64 41.37 13.38
CA GLY A 10 -30.23 40.44 12.36
C GLY A 10 -29.20 39.48 12.95
N ALA A 11 -29.60 38.27 13.21
CA ALA A 11 -28.65 37.20 13.53
C ALA A 11 -27.83 36.93 12.29
N LEU A 12 -26.59 37.41 12.28
CA LEU A 12 -25.58 36.96 11.36
C LEU A 12 -25.23 35.52 11.72
N VAL A 13 -25.88 34.59 11.08
CA VAL A 13 -25.40 33.21 11.06
C VAL A 13 -24.16 33.20 10.16
N ALA A 14 -23.00 33.29 10.77
CA ALA A 14 -21.78 32.97 10.08
C ALA A 14 -21.86 31.47 9.73
N ALA A 15 -22.30 31.16 8.54
CA ALA A 15 -22.12 29.84 7.97
C ALA A 15 -20.62 29.67 7.79
N GLY A 16 -19.97 29.11 8.80
CA GLY A 16 -18.62 28.59 8.65
C GLY A 16 -18.68 27.56 7.54
N ALA A 17 -18.20 27.94 6.38
CA ALA A 17 -17.96 26.95 5.32
C ALA A 17 -16.88 26.03 5.89
N LEU A 18 -17.32 24.90 6.44
CA LEU A 18 -16.47 23.74 6.57
C LEU A 18 -16.17 23.30 5.15
N GLY A 19 -15.09 23.85 4.58
CA GLY A 19 -14.54 23.31 3.35
C GLY A 19 -14.32 21.84 3.56
N PRO A 20 -14.45 21.00 2.51
CA PRO A 20 -14.10 19.60 2.63
C PRO A 20 -12.66 19.57 3.14
N THR A 21 -12.48 19.09 4.36
CA THR A 21 -11.18 18.65 4.83
C THR A 21 -10.82 17.52 3.85
N ALA A 22 -10.01 17.86 2.85
CA ALA A 22 -9.36 16.86 2.06
C ALA A 22 -8.57 16.02 3.06
N LEU A 23 -9.13 14.87 3.45
CA LEU A 23 -8.37 13.83 4.09
C LEU A 23 -7.21 13.59 3.12
N ALA A 24 -6.01 14.01 3.53
CA ALA A 24 -4.81 13.71 2.80
C ALA A 24 -4.81 12.21 2.62
N GLN A 25 -5.17 11.74 1.44
CA GLN A 25 -5.02 10.35 1.09
C GLN A 25 -3.53 10.12 1.08
N ASP A 26 -3.06 9.51 2.17
CA ASP A 26 -1.71 9.00 2.27
C ASP A 26 -1.49 8.10 1.06
N SER A 27 -1.01 8.68 -0.01
CA SER A 27 -0.75 7.91 -1.22
C SER A 27 0.30 6.87 -0.89
N GLN A 28 0.20 5.70 -1.49
CA GLN A 28 1.22 4.67 -1.32
C GLN A 28 2.62 5.21 -1.65
N ALA A 29 2.72 6.13 -2.60
CA ALA A 29 3.96 6.79 -3.00
C ALA A 29 4.64 7.53 -1.83
N ASP A 30 3.87 8.02 -0.86
CA ASP A 30 4.43 8.68 0.32
C ASP A 30 4.88 7.71 1.42
N ARG A 31 4.51 6.45 1.30
CA ARG A 31 4.80 5.42 2.30
C ARG A 31 5.95 4.52 1.92
N CYS A 32 6.03 4.15 0.65
CA CYS A 32 7.01 3.19 0.17
C CYS A 32 7.20 3.24 -1.35
N ILE A 33 8.34 2.71 -1.75
CA ILE A 33 8.67 2.44 -3.14
C ILE A 33 8.91 0.95 -3.29
N VAL A 34 8.25 0.33 -4.25
CA VAL A 34 8.40 -1.08 -4.58
C VAL A 34 8.79 -1.23 -6.03
N SER A 35 9.81 -2.03 -6.28
CA SER A 35 10.22 -2.43 -7.62
C SER A 35 10.36 -3.95 -7.67
N ILE A 36 9.59 -4.59 -8.53
CA ILE A 36 9.68 -6.04 -8.74
C ILE A 36 10.12 -6.28 -10.17
N GLY A 37 11.19 -7.03 -10.33
CA GLY A 37 11.74 -7.37 -11.65
C GLY A 37 10.72 -8.12 -12.50
N ARG A 38 10.64 -7.77 -13.76
CA ARG A 38 9.84 -8.50 -14.75
C ARG A 38 10.51 -9.85 -15.03
N GLY A 39 9.76 -10.89 -15.04
CA GLY A 39 10.26 -12.25 -15.31
C GLY A 39 9.92 -13.28 -14.23
N ALA A 40 9.04 -12.90 -13.31
CA ALA A 40 8.59 -13.74 -12.22
C ALA A 40 7.89 -15.04 -12.61
N THR A 41 7.56 -15.20 -13.85
CA THR A 41 6.75 -16.33 -14.35
C THR A 41 7.58 -17.51 -14.81
N ALA A 42 8.88 -17.43 -14.73
CA ALA A 42 9.73 -18.52 -15.12
C ALA A 42 10.35 -19.19 -13.90
N VAL A 43 10.57 -20.46 -14.03
CA VAL A 43 11.39 -21.32 -13.18
C VAL A 43 12.57 -20.55 -12.59
N GLY A 44 12.46 -20.10 -11.34
CA GLY A 44 13.53 -19.34 -10.69
C GLY A 44 13.10 -18.15 -9.84
N GLY A 45 11.87 -17.69 -9.96
CA GLY A 45 11.33 -16.62 -9.14
C GLY A 45 11.78 -15.20 -9.53
N ALA A 46 10.99 -14.22 -9.14
CA ALA A 46 11.34 -12.80 -9.24
C ALA A 46 12.06 -12.32 -7.98
N THR A 47 12.86 -11.28 -8.16
CA THR A 47 13.39 -10.51 -7.06
C THR A 47 12.83 -9.09 -7.09
N GLY A 48 12.54 -8.56 -5.92
CA GLY A 48 12.07 -7.21 -5.76
C GLY A 48 12.83 -6.47 -4.68
N THR A 49 12.69 -5.16 -4.68
CA THR A 49 13.16 -4.29 -3.63
C THR A 49 12.02 -3.44 -3.11
N MET A 50 12.04 -3.17 -1.83
CA MET A 50 11.07 -2.32 -1.16
C MET A 50 11.80 -1.35 -0.24
N THR A 51 11.51 -0.06 -0.36
CA THR A 51 11.89 0.93 0.63
C THR A 51 10.63 1.45 1.29
N VAL A 52 10.54 1.31 2.59
CA VAL A 52 9.35 1.65 3.37
C VAL A 52 9.75 2.47 4.59
N ARG A 53 8.91 3.42 4.98
CA ARG A 53 9.12 4.21 6.20
C ARG A 53 8.71 3.43 7.44
N ALA A 54 9.48 3.59 8.51
CA ALA A 54 9.14 3.05 9.81
C ALA A 54 7.71 3.44 10.23
N GLY A 55 6.98 2.51 10.79
CA GLY A 55 5.60 2.72 11.22
C GLY A 55 4.56 2.76 10.08
N ARG A 56 4.95 2.49 8.85
CA ARG A 56 4.06 2.49 7.68
C ARG A 56 4.00 1.13 7.02
N GLY A 57 2.81 0.73 6.60
CA GLY A 57 2.64 -0.47 5.77
C GLY A 57 2.90 -0.18 4.29
N CYS A 58 3.36 -1.19 3.58
CA CYS A 58 3.59 -1.12 2.14
C CYS A 58 2.86 -2.27 1.41
N ARG A 59 2.08 -1.91 0.41
CA ARG A 59 1.27 -2.87 -0.36
C ARG A 59 1.95 -3.25 -1.66
N ILE A 60 1.84 -4.52 -2.00
CA ILE A 60 2.18 -5.05 -3.32
C ILE A 60 0.92 -5.64 -3.92
N VAL A 61 0.50 -5.10 -5.06
CA VAL A 61 -0.62 -5.65 -5.82
C VAL A 61 -0.05 -6.55 -6.91
N ASN A 62 -0.50 -7.79 -6.95
CA ASN A 62 0.05 -8.82 -7.81
C ASN A 62 -0.88 -9.13 -8.99
N PHE A 63 -0.30 -9.15 -10.17
CA PHE A 63 -0.98 -9.51 -11.40
C PHE A 63 -0.27 -10.69 -12.04
N SER A 64 -1.02 -11.73 -12.40
CA SER A 64 -0.50 -12.88 -13.13
C SER A 64 -0.26 -12.57 -14.61
N ILE A 65 -1.01 -11.64 -15.16
CA ILE A 65 -0.80 -11.05 -16.49
C ILE A 65 -0.74 -9.53 -16.31
N PRO A 66 0.45 -8.96 -16.07
CA PRO A 66 0.59 -7.55 -15.71
C PRO A 66 0.02 -6.57 -16.74
N ASP A 67 0.28 -6.80 -18.01
CA ASP A 67 -0.16 -5.90 -19.10
C ASP A 67 -1.68 -5.84 -19.24
N GLN A 68 -2.37 -6.91 -18.86
CA GLN A 68 -3.83 -7.00 -18.87
C GLN A 68 -4.45 -6.74 -17.50
N ARG A 69 -3.62 -6.51 -16.47
CA ARG A 69 -4.03 -6.33 -15.08
C ARG A 69 -4.91 -7.48 -14.55
N VAL A 70 -4.61 -8.69 -14.98
CA VAL A 70 -5.28 -9.89 -14.48
C VAL A 70 -4.69 -10.24 -13.11
N ALA A 71 -5.53 -10.22 -12.09
CA ALA A 71 -5.12 -10.51 -10.73
C ALA A 71 -4.65 -11.97 -10.58
N THR A 72 -3.75 -12.20 -9.64
CA THR A 72 -3.45 -13.55 -9.17
C THR A 72 -4.68 -14.17 -8.52
N SER A 73 -4.76 -15.49 -8.49
CA SER A 73 -5.89 -16.21 -7.90
C SER A 73 -5.68 -16.53 -6.44
N ARG A 74 -4.42 -16.71 -6.04
CA ARG A 74 -4.03 -17.07 -4.69
C ARG A 74 -2.62 -16.56 -4.38
N LEU A 75 -2.44 -16.13 -3.15
CA LEU A 75 -1.14 -15.78 -2.58
C LEU A 75 -0.86 -16.59 -1.33
N GLU A 76 0.41 -16.86 -1.08
CA GLU A 76 0.89 -17.53 0.12
C GLU A 76 2.26 -17.00 0.53
N VAL A 77 2.54 -17.01 1.81
CA VAL A 77 3.84 -16.59 2.36
C VAL A 77 4.76 -17.80 2.40
N HIS A 78 5.93 -17.69 1.77
CA HIS A 78 6.95 -18.74 1.80
C HIS A 78 7.99 -18.51 2.88
N GLN A 79 8.34 -17.25 3.13
CA GLN A 79 9.24 -16.84 4.20
C GLN A 79 8.72 -15.54 4.81
N ALA A 80 8.36 -15.59 6.08
CA ALA A 80 7.98 -14.39 6.83
C ALA A 80 9.17 -13.46 7.04
N PRO A 81 8.96 -12.13 7.09
CA PRO A 81 10.03 -11.20 7.43
C PRO A 81 10.47 -11.38 8.89
N ALA A 82 11.77 -11.17 9.15
CA ALA A 82 12.31 -11.26 10.51
C ALA A 82 11.96 -10.04 11.36
N GLN A 83 11.82 -8.87 10.73
CA GLN A 83 11.68 -7.57 11.39
C GLN A 83 10.32 -6.92 11.13
N GLY A 84 9.33 -7.72 10.84
CA GLY A 84 7.98 -7.25 10.54
C GLY A 84 7.02 -8.41 10.33
N ARG A 85 5.89 -8.12 9.71
CA ARG A 85 4.91 -9.13 9.35
C ARG A 85 4.37 -8.90 7.94
N LEU A 86 3.91 -9.98 7.33
CA LEU A 86 3.15 -9.93 6.08
C LEU A 86 1.68 -10.20 6.37
N GLU A 87 0.83 -9.41 5.79
CA GLU A 87 -0.60 -9.67 5.68
C GLU A 87 -0.93 -9.97 4.22
N VAL A 88 -1.65 -11.06 4.01
CA VAL A 88 -2.13 -11.44 2.68
C VAL A 88 -3.60 -11.12 2.59
N ILE A 89 -3.94 -10.28 1.64
CA ILE A 89 -5.33 -9.96 1.30
C ILE A 89 -5.61 -10.62 -0.05
N GLN A 90 -6.28 -11.77 0.03
CA GLN A 90 -6.61 -12.53 -1.17
C GLN A 90 -7.51 -11.71 -2.11
N PRO A 91 -7.38 -11.91 -3.40
CA PRO A 91 -6.52 -12.90 -4.07
C PRO A 91 -5.13 -12.38 -4.46
N ASN A 92 -4.83 -11.09 -4.31
CA ASN A 92 -3.69 -10.52 -5.02
C ASN A 92 -2.92 -9.41 -4.29
N VAL A 93 -3.14 -9.21 -3.00
CA VAL A 93 -2.45 -8.16 -2.25
C VAL A 93 -1.61 -8.74 -1.12
N VAL A 94 -0.36 -8.30 -1.04
CA VAL A 94 0.54 -8.54 0.08
C VAL A 94 0.84 -7.20 0.74
N VAL A 95 0.77 -7.13 2.05
CA VAL A 95 1.13 -5.94 2.83
C VAL A 95 2.28 -6.28 3.77
N TYR A 96 3.38 -5.56 3.64
CA TYR A 96 4.49 -5.62 4.59
C TYR A 96 4.33 -4.53 5.64
N ILE A 97 4.45 -4.91 6.91
CA ILE A 97 4.36 -3.99 8.04
C ILE A 97 5.61 -4.19 8.89
N PRO A 98 6.52 -3.20 8.94
CA PRO A 98 7.70 -3.28 9.79
C PRO A 98 7.31 -3.32 11.27
N ALA A 99 8.13 -3.97 12.09
CA ALA A 99 7.99 -3.94 13.54
C ALA A 99 8.11 -2.50 14.06
N ASP A 100 7.42 -2.22 15.15
CA ASP A 100 7.41 -0.88 15.74
C ASP A 100 8.83 -0.41 16.06
N GLY A 101 9.18 0.78 15.56
CA GLY A 101 10.47 1.40 15.79
C GLY A 101 11.65 0.80 15.03
N TYR A 102 11.44 -0.25 14.25
CA TYR A 102 12.51 -0.86 13.48
C TYR A 102 12.94 0.02 12.29
N VAL A 103 14.24 0.13 12.11
CA VAL A 103 14.90 0.74 10.95
C VAL A 103 16.05 -0.18 10.55
N GLY A 104 16.15 -0.53 9.28
CA GLY A 104 17.18 -1.40 8.77
C GLY A 104 16.68 -2.36 7.70
N PRO A 105 17.51 -3.36 7.35
CA PRO A 105 17.18 -4.35 6.32
C PRO A 105 16.21 -5.41 6.83
N ASP A 106 15.41 -5.94 5.92
CA ASP A 106 14.58 -7.11 6.12
C ASP A 106 14.41 -7.85 4.79
N GLU A 107 13.87 -9.03 4.82
CA GLU A 107 13.61 -9.83 3.62
C GLU A 107 12.40 -10.72 3.85
N PHE A 108 11.61 -10.91 2.81
CA PHE A 108 10.54 -11.89 2.82
C PHE A 108 10.36 -12.54 1.45
N GLN A 109 9.68 -13.67 1.43
CA GLN A 109 9.33 -14.37 0.20
C GLN A 109 7.85 -14.72 0.23
N TYR A 110 7.21 -14.52 -0.88
CA TYR A 110 5.84 -14.94 -1.11
C TYR A 110 5.69 -15.47 -2.53
N GLY A 111 4.61 -16.11 -2.76
CA GLY A 111 4.29 -16.61 -4.07
C GLY A 111 2.81 -16.89 -4.20
N GLY A 112 2.47 -17.63 -5.20
CA GLY A 112 1.09 -17.98 -5.47
C GLY A 112 0.91 -18.50 -6.87
N SER A 113 -0.29 -18.33 -7.37
CA SER A 113 -0.65 -18.72 -8.72
C SER A 113 -1.74 -17.84 -9.28
N GLY A 114 -1.87 -17.83 -10.57
CA GLY A 114 -2.93 -17.11 -11.25
C GLY A 114 -3.08 -17.54 -12.71
N PRO A 115 -4.11 -17.00 -13.40
CA PRO A 115 -4.30 -17.27 -14.81
C PRO A 115 -3.10 -16.80 -15.63
N GLY A 116 -2.62 -17.65 -16.49
CA GLY A 116 -1.63 -17.29 -17.49
C GLY A 116 -2.28 -17.13 -18.86
N LEU A 117 -1.46 -16.90 -19.87
CA LEU A 117 -1.91 -16.91 -21.25
C LEU A 117 -2.44 -18.31 -21.62
N GLN A 118 -3.45 -18.38 -22.46
CA GLN A 118 -4.08 -19.63 -22.91
C GLN A 118 -4.78 -20.44 -21.80
N GLY A 119 -5.24 -19.77 -20.74
CA GLY A 119 -6.04 -20.41 -19.68
C GLY A 119 -5.26 -21.34 -18.74
N ARG A 120 -3.94 -21.34 -18.80
CA ARG A 120 -3.11 -22.11 -17.88
C ARG A 120 -2.95 -21.39 -16.55
N THR A 121 -2.96 -22.14 -15.46
CA THR A 121 -2.56 -21.62 -14.15
C THR A 121 -1.04 -21.57 -14.06
N VAL A 122 -0.49 -20.42 -13.74
CA VAL A 122 0.95 -20.20 -13.66
C VAL A 122 1.33 -19.93 -12.19
N PRO A 123 2.24 -20.73 -11.62
CA PRO A 123 2.82 -20.43 -10.31
C PRO A 123 3.89 -19.35 -10.42
N PHE A 124 4.08 -18.62 -9.34
CA PHE A 124 5.15 -17.62 -9.23
C PHE A 124 5.71 -17.58 -7.81
N ASN A 125 6.91 -17.04 -7.70
CA ASN A 125 7.61 -16.82 -6.44
C ASN A 125 8.36 -15.50 -6.50
N VAL A 126 8.31 -14.74 -5.40
CA VAL A 126 8.96 -13.43 -5.30
C VAL A 126 9.75 -13.36 -4.00
N ARG A 127 11.02 -12.99 -4.12
CA ARG A 127 11.86 -12.60 -2.99
C ARG A 127 11.97 -11.08 -2.95
N VAL A 128 11.62 -10.47 -1.83
CA VAL A 128 11.68 -9.02 -1.66
C VAL A 128 12.71 -8.67 -0.61
N GLN A 129 13.67 -7.85 -1.01
CA GLN A 129 14.61 -7.23 -0.09
C GLN A 129 14.03 -5.89 0.36
N VAL A 130 13.91 -5.71 1.66
CA VAL A 130 13.28 -4.55 2.29
C VAL A 130 14.34 -3.68 2.94
N ARG A 131 14.18 -2.40 2.78
CA ARG A 131 14.88 -1.39 3.58
C ARG A 131 13.84 -0.54 4.30
N VAL A 132 13.83 -0.64 5.62
CA VAL A 132 13.00 0.23 6.46
C VAL A 132 13.83 1.45 6.82
N ILE A 133 13.35 2.61 6.42
CA ILE A 133 13.99 3.91 6.68
C ILE A 133 13.24 4.66 7.77
N ARG A 134 13.89 5.67 8.36
CA ARG A 134 13.22 6.54 9.32
C ARG A 134 12.07 7.29 8.67
N HIS A 135 11.07 7.64 9.46
CA HIS A 135 9.86 8.33 8.95
C HIS A 135 10.15 9.72 8.34
N ASP A 136 11.24 10.37 8.76
CA ASP A 136 11.69 11.69 8.28
C ASP A 136 12.70 11.60 7.12
N GLU A 137 13.14 10.39 6.78
CA GLU A 137 14.10 10.16 5.69
C GLU A 137 13.40 10.17 4.33
N PRO A 138 13.98 10.76 3.28
CA PRO A 138 13.36 10.75 1.96
C PRO A 138 13.36 9.35 1.34
N LEU A 139 12.26 9.02 0.66
CA LEU A 139 12.17 7.80 -0.13
C LEU A 139 13.04 7.93 -1.39
N ARG A 140 13.93 6.99 -1.54
CA ARG A 140 14.82 6.91 -2.71
C ARG A 140 14.97 5.46 -3.17
#